data_d35284a314477f7086760cd1bb97299f
#
_entry.id   d35284a314477f7086760cd1bb97299f
#
_cell.length_a   1.000
_cell.length_b   1.000
_cell.length_c   1.000
_cell.angle_alpha   90.00
_cell.angle_beta   90.00
_cell.angle_gamma   90.00
#
_symmetry.space_group_name_H-M   'P 1'
#
loop_
_entity.id
_entity.type
_entity.pdbx_description
1 polymer ?
#
loop_
_entity_poly.entity_id
_entity_poly.type
_entity_poly.pdbx_seq_one_letter_code
_entity_poly.pdbx_strand_id
1 'polypeptide(L)'
;MKENLLSLINEAGDYLTERAGAAPEAALILGSGLGDLAEEAENKRIVEYKEIPGFPVSTVQGHKGRLVFGTMGGKRVVFMQGRFHYYEGYSMKEVVFPIWVFNSLGVKKLIVTNAAGGINTSFKPGDLMIIKDHINYTNNNPLIGANLEAFGPRFPDMSAAYSKELADIIRECAASEGIKLREGTYLYLTGPSYETPAEIRAFRTL
;
A
#
# COMPACT_ATOMS: atom_id res chain seq x y z
N MET A 1 -10.74 -14.40 -18.45
CA MET A 1 -10.46 -13.84 -17.08
C MET A 1 -9.08 -13.18 -17.00
N LYS A 2 -7.98 -13.83 -17.38
CA LYS A 2 -6.60 -13.27 -17.41
C LYS A 2 -6.49 -12.08 -18.38
N GLU A 3 -6.96 -12.25 -19.62
CA GLU A 3 -6.95 -11.22 -20.66
C GLU A 3 -7.77 -9.98 -20.26
N ASN A 4 -8.90 -10.18 -19.61
CA ASN A 4 -9.75 -9.09 -19.14
C ASN A 4 -9.05 -8.26 -18.04
N LEU A 5 -8.33 -8.91 -17.09
CA LEU A 5 -7.63 -8.20 -16.03
C LEU A 5 -6.45 -7.39 -16.60
N LEU A 6 -5.67 -7.97 -17.51
CA LEU A 6 -4.55 -7.26 -18.14
C LEU A 6 -5.04 -6.08 -18.99
N SER A 7 -6.13 -6.27 -19.74
CA SER A 7 -6.77 -5.19 -20.50
C SER A 7 -7.20 -4.04 -19.60
N LEU A 8 -7.81 -4.36 -18.46
CA LEU A 8 -8.27 -3.35 -17.51
C LEU A 8 -7.12 -2.60 -16.84
N ILE A 9 -6.01 -3.30 -16.53
CA ILE A 9 -4.80 -2.66 -16.00
C ILE A 9 -4.21 -1.68 -17.01
N ASN A 10 -4.13 -2.09 -18.28
CA ASN A 10 -3.62 -1.23 -19.34
C ASN A 10 -4.52 0.00 -19.55
N GLU A 11 -5.85 -0.20 -19.62
CA GLU A 11 -6.81 0.89 -19.75
C GLU A 11 -6.68 1.91 -18.60
N ALA A 12 -6.57 1.44 -17.36
CA ALA A 12 -6.33 2.31 -16.21
C ALA A 12 -4.98 3.02 -16.30
N GLY A 13 -3.93 2.32 -16.73
CA GLY A 13 -2.59 2.88 -16.91
C GLY A 13 -2.55 3.97 -17.98
N ASP A 14 -3.15 3.74 -19.13
CA ASP A 14 -3.25 4.71 -20.23
C ASP A 14 -4.04 5.95 -19.78
N TYR A 15 -5.20 5.74 -19.15
CA TYR A 15 -6.03 6.80 -18.59
C TYR A 15 -5.25 7.71 -17.63
N LEU A 16 -4.44 7.10 -16.75
CA LEU A 16 -3.64 7.84 -15.77
C LEU A 16 -2.40 8.50 -16.40
N THR A 17 -1.78 7.87 -17.40
CA THR A 17 -0.62 8.44 -18.11
C THR A 17 -0.97 9.78 -18.75
N GLU A 18 -2.14 9.90 -19.38
CA GLU A 18 -2.62 11.15 -19.95
C GLU A 18 -2.81 12.27 -18.92
N ARG A 19 -3.12 11.91 -17.67
CA ARG A 19 -3.50 12.85 -16.59
C ARG A 19 -2.38 13.12 -15.60
N ALA A 20 -1.51 12.15 -15.37
CA ALA A 20 -0.41 12.26 -14.40
C ALA A 20 0.68 13.26 -14.83
N GLY A 21 0.84 13.45 -16.11
CA GLY A 21 1.96 14.22 -16.67
C GLY A 21 3.21 13.36 -16.81
N ALA A 22 4.16 13.44 -15.90
CA ALA A 22 5.35 12.60 -15.91
C ALA A 22 5.17 11.36 -15.04
N ALA A 23 5.78 10.24 -15.45
CA ALA A 23 5.73 8.98 -14.69
C ALA A 23 6.25 9.15 -13.25
N PRO A 24 5.53 8.66 -12.24
CA PRO A 24 5.97 8.74 -10.85
C PRO A 24 7.12 7.76 -10.57
N GLU A 25 8.08 8.18 -9.76
CA GLU A 25 9.20 7.36 -9.31
C GLU A 25 8.82 6.44 -8.15
N ALA A 26 7.89 6.92 -7.32
CA ALA A 26 7.40 6.20 -6.15
C ALA A 26 5.89 6.36 -5.99
N ALA A 27 5.26 5.33 -5.41
CA ALA A 27 3.89 5.38 -4.95
C ALA A 27 3.84 5.27 -3.43
N LEU A 28 2.95 6.05 -2.81
CA LEU A 28 2.71 6.03 -1.37
C LEU A 28 1.23 5.71 -1.10
N ILE A 29 0.97 4.61 -0.40
CA ILE A 29 -0.37 4.29 0.08
C ILE A 29 -0.52 4.88 1.47
N LEU A 30 -1.36 5.91 1.59
CA LEU A 30 -1.55 6.63 2.85
C LEU A 30 -2.56 5.91 3.75
N GLY A 31 -2.10 5.52 4.93
CA GLY A 31 -2.92 4.95 5.98
C GLY A 31 -3.80 5.98 6.69
N SER A 32 -4.62 5.49 7.63
CA SER A 32 -5.51 6.34 8.43
C SER A 32 -4.73 7.44 9.15
N GLY A 33 -5.20 8.68 9.04
CA GLY A 33 -4.58 9.85 9.64
C GLY A 33 -3.44 10.48 8.82
N LEU A 34 -2.98 9.85 7.74
CA LEU A 34 -1.88 10.36 6.91
C LEU A 34 -2.36 10.98 5.58
N GLY A 35 -3.68 11.05 5.35
CA GLY A 35 -4.23 11.55 4.09
C GLY A 35 -3.76 12.95 3.72
N ASP A 36 -3.53 13.82 4.69
CA ASP A 36 -3.14 15.20 4.44
C ASP A 36 -1.70 15.35 3.93
N LEU A 37 -0.86 14.34 4.07
CA LEU A 37 0.49 14.35 3.48
C LEU A 37 0.45 14.57 1.96
N ALA A 38 -0.56 14.08 1.29
CA ALA A 38 -0.72 14.30 -0.16
C ALA A 38 -0.98 15.78 -0.51
N GLU A 39 -1.45 16.59 0.44
CA GLU A 39 -1.70 18.02 0.22
C GLU A 39 -0.41 18.84 0.22
N GLU A 40 0.67 18.30 0.77
CA GLU A 40 1.99 18.94 0.77
C GLU A 40 2.75 18.79 -0.54
N ALA A 41 2.28 17.94 -1.46
CA ALA A 41 2.90 17.76 -2.76
C ALA A 41 2.78 19.03 -3.61
N GLU A 42 3.86 19.35 -4.31
CA GLU A 42 3.91 20.44 -5.29
C GLU A 42 3.36 19.97 -6.65
N ASN A 43 2.88 20.91 -7.48
CA ASN A 43 2.40 20.66 -8.85
C ASN A 43 1.36 19.55 -8.94
N LYS A 44 0.42 19.52 -8.00
CA LYS A 44 -0.57 18.46 -7.84
C LYS A 44 -1.47 18.30 -9.05
N ARG A 45 -1.71 17.04 -9.43
CA ARG A 45 -2.78 16.61 -10.33
C ARG A 45 -3.58 15.53 -9.62
N ILE A 46 -4.87 15.73 -9.56
CA ILE A 46 -5.80 14.89 -8.78
C ILE A 46 -6.65 14.09 -9.76
N VAL A 47 -6.82 12.80 -9.48
CA VAL A 47 -7.69 11.90 -10.25
C VAL A 47 -8.53 11.10 -9.27
N GLU A 48 -9.85 11.26 -9.34
CA GLU A 48 -10.79 10.54 -8.48
C GLU A 48 -10.84 9.05 -8.85
N TYR A 49 -10.90 8.14 -7.86
CA TYR A 49 -10.93 6.69 -8.13
C TYR A 49 -12.08 6.29 -9.05
N LYS A 50 -13.25 6.89 -8.89
CA LYS A 50 -14.44 6.62 -9.71
C LYS A 50 -14.27 6.91 -11.21
N GLU A 51 -13.25 7.70 -11.57
CA GLU A 51 -12.94 8.07 -12.94
C GLU A 51 -11.96 7.09 -13.58
N ILE A 52 -11.25 6.28 -12.76
CA ILE A 52 -10.19 5.38 -13.22
C ILE A 52 -10.82 4.02 -13.57
N PRO A 53 -10.64 3.53 -14.80
CA PRO A 53 -11.16 2.22 -15.19
C PRO A 53 -10.74 1.12 -14.22
N GLY A 54 -11.70 0.35 -13.73
CA GLY A 54 -11.46 -0.80 -12.86
C GLY A 54 -11.05 -0.50 -11.41
N PHE A 55 -10.90 0.77 -11.02
CA PHE A 55 -10.64 1.09 -9.61
C PHE A 55 -11.90 0.85 -8.78
N PRO A 56 -11.77 0.22 -7.60
CA PRO A 56 -12.84 0.20 -6.63
C PRO A 56 -13.17 1.60 -6.12
N VAL A 57 -14.33 1.76 -5.51
CA VAL A 57 -14.72 3.02 -4.85
C VAL A 57 -14.57 2.83 -3.35
N SER A 58 -13.72 3.62 -2.70
CA SER A 58 -13.59 3.56 -1.23
C SER A 58 -14.91 3.95 -0.57
N THR A 59 -15.39 3.11 0.35
CA THR A 59 -16.62 3.33 1.11
C THR A 59 -16.33 3.78 2.54
N VAL A 60 -15.07 3.79 2.95
CA VAL A 60 -14.64 4.14 4.31
C VAL A 60 -14.70 5.66 4.50
N GLN A 61 -15.41 6.07 5.56
CA GLN A 61 -15.51 7.46 5.95
C GLN A 61 -14.12 8.05 6.26
N GLY A 62 -13.81 9.23 5.72
CA GLY A 62 -12.51 9.90 5.87
C GLY A 62 -11.49 9.59 4.78
N HIS A 63 -11.80 8.66 3.86
CA HIS A 63 -10.99 8.44 2.67
C HIS A 63 -11.46 9.37 1.54
N LYS A 64 -10.55 10.18 1.00
CA LYS A 64 -10.90 11.09 -0.12
C LYS A 64 -11.13 10.33 -1.43
N GLY A 65 -10.63 9.10 -1.56
CA GLY A 65 -10.88 8.23 -2.72
C GLY A 65 -10.27 8.73 -4.02
N ARG A 66 -9.01 9.15 -4.00
CA ARG A 66 -8.33 9.76 -5.15
C ARG A 66 -6.83 9.47 -5.20
N LEU A 67 -6.26 9.55 -6.38
CA LEU A 67 -4.81 9.62 -6.59
C LEU A 67 -4.39 11.09 -6.65
N VAL A 68 -3.27 11.40 -6.00
CA VAL A 68 -2.63 12.72 -6.09
C VAL A 68 -1.23 12.51 -6.66
N PHE A 69 -1.03 12.92 -7.89
CA PHE A 69 0.29 12.99 -8.53
C PHE A 69 0.92 14.33 -8.22
N GLY A 70 2.21 14.35 -7.94
CA GLY A 70 2.90 15.60 -7.63
C GLY A 70 4.40 15.40 -7.42
N THR A 71 5.03 16.44 -6.89
CA THR A 71 6.45 16.41 -6.52
C THR A 71 6.58 16.57 -5.01
N MET A 72 7.38 15.73 -4.37
CA MET A 72 7.72 15.84 -2.96
C MET A 72 9.21 15.59 -2.78
N GLY A 73 9.92 16.49 -2.12
CA GLY A 73 11.37 16.41 -1.96
C GLY A 73 12.12 16.29 -3.29
N GLY A 74 11.64 16.96 -4.34
CA GLY A 74 12.21 16.92 -5.68
C GLY A 74 11.97 15.60 -6.45
N LYS A 75 11.16 14.67 -5.91
CA LYS A 75 10.81 13.38 -6.53
C LYS A 75 9.36 13.39 -7.03
N ARG A 76 9.14 12.82 -8.22
CA ARG A 76 7.78 12.60 -8.72
C ARG A 76 7.15 11.44 -7.97
N VAL A 77 5.99 11.68 -7.38
CA VAL A 77 5.28 10.71 -6.53
C VAL A 77 3.82 10.64 -6.90
N VAL A 78 3.21 9.49 -6.61
CA VAL A 78 1.76 9.34 -6.58
C VAL A 78 1.33 8.90 -5.19
N PHE A 79 0.41 9.64 -4.62
CA PHE A 79 -0.24 9.29 -3.35
C PHE A 79 -1.58 8.63 -3.61
N MET A 80 -1.80 7.51 -2.95
CA MET A 80 -3.11 6.90 -2.83
C MET A 80 -3.76 7.46 -1.56
N GLN A 81 -4.64 8.48 -1.72
CA GLN A 81 -5.30 9.19 -0.63
C GLN A 81 -6.62 8.49 -0.28
N GLY A 82 -6.53 7.51 0.56
CA GLY A 82 -7.51 6.47 0.81
C GLY A 82 -7.12 5.17 0.14
N ARG A 83 -7.57 4.05 0.69
CA ARG A 83 -7.27 2.70 0.18
C ARG A 83 -8.51 1.82 0.26
N PHE A 84 -8.46 0.67 -0.38
CA PHE A 84 -9.51 -0.34 -0.35
C PHE A 84 -9.18 -1.38 0.71
N HIS A 85 -10.21 -1.83 1.45
CA HIS A 85 -10.01 -2.85 2.46
C HIS A 85 -10.80 -4.11 2.10
N TYR A 86 -10.24 -5.25 2.45
CA TYR A 86 -10.88 -6.54 2.21
C TYR A 86 -12.24 -6.65 2.93
N TYR A 87 -12.35 -6.07 4.15
CA TYR A 87 -13.60 -6.08 4.91
C TYR A 87 -14.73 -5.21 4.30
N GLU A 88 -14.44 -4.37 3.31
CA GLU A 88 -15.46 -3.64 2.55
C GLU A 88 -16.22 -4.55 1.57
N GLY A 89 -15.81 -5.83 1.44
CA GLY A 89 -16.41 -6.82 0.56
C GLY A 89 -15.71 -6.97 -0.79
N TYR A 90 -14.62 -6.24 -1.02
CA TYR A 90 -13.79 -6.39 -2.20
C TYR A 90 -12.99 -7.68 -2.18
N SER A 91 -12.86 -8.34 -3.33
CA SER A 91 -11.92 -9.44 -3.47
C SER A 91 -10.48 -8.94 -3.29
N MET A 92 -9.57 -9.83 -2.89
CA MET A 92 -8.16 -9.47 -2.74
C MET A 92 -7.55 -8.94 -4.04
N LYS A 93 -8.02 -9.38 -5.21
CA LYS A 93 -7.59 -8.87 -6.51
C LYS A 93 -8.00 -7.42 -6.73
N GLU A 94 -9.20 -7.04 -6.32
CA GLU A 94 -9.65 -5.66 -6.39
C GLU A 94 -8.86 -4.77 -5.42
N VAL A 95 -8.59 -5.26 -4.20
CA VAL A 95 -7.80 -4.52 -3.21
C VAL A 95 -6.39 -4.19 -3.72
N VAL A 96 -5.74 -5.13 -4.43
CA VAL A 96 -4.38 -4.94 -4.95
C VAL A 96 -4.33 -4.38 -6.38
N PHE A 97 -5.46 -4.17 -7.02
CA PHE A 97 -5.53 -3.66 -8.39
C PHE A 97 -4.69 -2.40 -8.62
N PRO A 98 -4.69 -1.40 -7.72
CA PRO A 98 -3.84 -0.22 -7.85
C PRO A 98 -2.34 -0.53 -7.95
N ILE A 99 -1.86 -1.62 -7.36
CA ILE A 99 -0.45 -1.98 -7.40
C ILE A 99 -0.02 -2.40 -8.81
N TRP A 100 -0.86 -3.16 -9.51
CA TRP A 100 -0.61 -3.50 -10.92
C TRP A 100 -0.64 -2.24 -11.81
N VAL A 101 -1.56 -1.33 -11.55
CA VAL A 101 -1.65 -0.06 -12.28
C VAL A 101 -0.43 0.82 -12.00
N PHE A 102 0.05 0.91 -10.77
CA PHE A 102 1.30 1.64 -10.46
C PHE A 102 2.51 1.01 -11.17
N ASN A 103 2.56 -0.31 -11.25
CA ASN A 103 3.61 -0.98 -12.02
C ASN A 103 3.54 -0.61 -13.52
N SER A 104 2.35 -0.58 -14.14
CA SER A 104 2.17 -0.18 -15.54
C SER A 104 2.57 1.27 -15.80
N LEU A 105 2.43 2.16 -14.79
CA LEU A 105 2.93 3.54 -14.85
C LEU A 105 4.47 3.65 -14.68
N GLY A 106 5.15 2.53 -14.47
CA GLY A 106 6.60 2.51 -14.30
C GLY A 106 7.10 2.79 -12.88
N VAL A 107 6.21 2.83 -11.89
CA VAL A 107 6.59 2.98 -10.47
C VAL A 107 7.53 1.85 -10.05
N LYS A 108 8.65 2.20 -9.42
CA LYS A 108 9.68 1.23 -8.97
C LYS A 108 9.76 1.12 -7.44
N LYS A 109 9.22 2.08 -6.71
CA LYS A 109 9.27 2.12 -5.25
C LYS A 109 7.86 2.27 -4.71
N LEU A 110 7.47 1.38 -3.80
CA LEU A 110 6.19 1.42 -3.12
C LEU A 110 6.42 1.60 -1.62
N ILE A 111 5.79 2.61 -1.04
CA ILE A 111 5.76 2.83 0.41
C ILE A 111 4.32 2.61 0.86
N VAL A 112 4.13 1.70 1.80
CA VAL A 112 2.82 1.43 2.39
C VAL A 112 2.81 1.87 3.84
N THR A 113 1.73 2.51 4.25
CA THR A 113 1.53 2.94 5.63
C THR A 113 0.19 2.45 6.15
N ASN A 114 0.12 2.06 7.40
CA ASN A 114 -1.12 1.67 8.04
C ASN A 114 -1.03 1.85 9.57
N ALA A 115 -2.16 2.11 10.20
CA ALA A 115 -2.30 1.96 11.63
C ALA A 115 -2.46 0.46 11.97
N ALA A 116 -1.94 0.04 13.12
CA ALA A 116 -2.08 -1.32 13.63
C ALA A 116 -2.10 -1.33 15.15
N GLY A 117 -2.73 -2.34 15.75
CA GLY A 117 -2.64 -2.62 17.17
C GLY A 117 -1.25 -3.15 17.53
N GLY A 118 -0.69 -2.69 18.64
CA GLY A 118 0.62 -3.15 19.13
C GLY A 118 0.45 -4.42 19.97
N ILE A 119 0.88 -5.58 19.45
CA ILE A 119 0.94 -6.83 20.21
C ILE A 119 2.18 -6.87 21.12
N ASN A 120 3.29 -6.30 20.66
CA ASN A 120 4.51 -6.18 21.45
C ASN A 120 4.29 -5.18 22.59
N THR A 121 4.42 -5.66 23.84
CA THR A 121 4.15 -4.86 25.04
C THR A 121 5.15 -3.73 25.30
N SER A 122 6.27 -3.69 24.58
CA SER A 122 7.22 -2.59 24.64
C SER A 122 6.84 -1.40 23.73
N PHE A 123 5.85 -1.58 22.85
CA PHE A 123 5.38 -0.54 21.95
C PHE A 123 4.34 0.36 22.66
N LYS A 124 4.29 1.61 22.25
CA LYS A 124 3.36 2.60 22.79
C LYS A 124 2.55 3.23 21.65
N PRO A 125 1.33 3.70 21.93
CA PRO A 125 0.60 4.51 20.97
C PRO A 125 1.46 5.68 20.44
N GLY A 126 1.49 5.83 19.12
CA GLY A 126 2.31 6.84 18.44
C GLY A 126 3.70 6.34 18.02
N ASP A 127 4.13 5.14 18.42
CA ASP A 127 5.36 4.56 17.89
C ASP A 127 5.24 4.33 16.36
N LEU A 128 6.29 4.66 15.63
CA LEU A 128 6.45 4.30 14.22
C LEU A 128 7.27 3.02 14.11
N MET A 129 6.78 2.06 13.31
CA MET A 129 7.43 0.77 13.13
C MET A 129 7.76 0.51 11.66
N ILE A 130 9.03 0.18 11.38
CA ILE A 130 9.42 -0.41 10.09
C ILE A 130 8.95 -1.86 10.08
N ILE A 131 8.12 -2.22 9.09
CA ILE A 131 7.73 -3.61 8.82
C ILE A 131 8.91 -4.29 8.12
N LYS A 132 9.57 -5.23 8.80
CA LYS A 132 10.68 -6.02 8.25
C LYS A 132 10.22 -7.28 7.57
N ASP A 133 9.08 -7.81 8.03
CA ASP A 133 8.48 -9.02 7.54
C ASP A 133 6.99 -9.04 7.87
N HIS A 134 6.24 -9.98 7.28
CA HIS A 134 4.82 -10.11 7.59
C HIS A 134 4.37 -11.56 7.68
N ILE A 135 3.30 -11.77 8.42
CA ILE A 135 2.56 -13.03 8.46
C ILE A 135 1.19 -12.78 7.85
N ASN A 136 0.90 -13.46 6.74
CA ASN A 136 -0.45 -13.48 6.16
C ASN A 136 -1.29 -14.55 6.86
N TYR A 137 -2.09 -14.14 7.83
CA TYR A 137 -2.91 -15.05 8.65
C TYR A 137 -4.35 -15.19 8.13
N THR A 138 -4.59 -14.88 6.85
CA THR A 138 -5.94 -14.84 6.27
C THR A 138 -6.24 -16.02 5.34
N ASN A 139 -5.26 -16.86 5.01
CA ASN A 139 -5.35 -17.89 3.96
C ASN A 139 -5.80 -17.34 2.59
N ASN A 140 -5.68 -16.03 2.37
CA ASN A 140 -6.02 -15.38 1.11
C ASN A 140 -4.76 -14.79 0.47
N ASN A 141 -4.60 -15.02 -0.84
CA ASN A 141 -3.45 -14.51 -1.59
C ASN A 141 -3.92 -14.03 -2.97
N PRO A 142 -3.67 -12.77 -3.33
CA PRO A 142 -4.09 -12.20 -4.61
C PRO A 142 -3.46 -12.89 -5.83
N LEU A 143 -2.37 -13.62 -5.64
CA LEU A 143 -1.67 -14.36 -6.69
C LEU A 143 -2.30 -15.72 -7.02
N ILE A 144 -3.32 -16.16 -6.25
CA ILE A 144 -4.06 -17.38 -6.56
C ILE A 144 -4.81 -17.22 -7.89
N GLY A 145 -4.66 -18.21 -8.77
CA GLY A 145 -5.26 -18.23 -10.09
C GLY A 145 -4.21 -18.15 -11.21
N ALA A 146 -4.59 -17.68 -12.39
CA ALA A 146 -3.68 -17.57 -13.54
C ALA A 146 -2.60 -16.49 -13.27
N ASN A 147 -1.35 -16.83 -13.58
CA ASN A 147 -0.24 -15.86 -13.45
C ASN A 147 -0.34 -14.76 -14.52
N LEU A 148 0.03 -13.54 -14.15
CA LEU A 148 0.24 -12.42 -15.06
C LEU A 148 1.76 -12.25 -15.26
N GLU A 149 2.31 -12.94 -16.25
CA GLU A 149 3.76 -13.03 -16.48
C GLU A 149 4.44 -11.67 -16.69
N ALA A 150 3.68 -10.70 -17.21
CA ALA A 150 4.14 -9.31 -17.36
C ALA A 150 4.51 -8.64 -16.02
N PHE A 151 4.00 -9.15 -14.89
CA PHE A 151 4.22 -8.59 -13.56
C PHE A 151 5.16 -9.45 -12.69
N GLY A 152 5.61 -10.59 -13.18
CA GLY A 152 6.58 -11.40 -12.46
C GLY A 152 6.36 -12.91 -12.57
N PRO A 153 7.25 -13.69 -11.92
CA PRO A 153 7.21 -15.14 -11.95
C PRO A 153 5.99 -15.70 -11.20
N ARG A 154 5.62 -16.94 -11.52
CA ARG A 154 4.53 -17.64 -10.83
C ARG A 154 4.76 -17.79 -9.33
N PHE A 155 6.01 -17.96 -8.92
CA PHE A 155 6.44 -18.14 -7.54
C PHE A 155 7.47 -17.08 -7.19
N PRO A 156 7.02 -15.88 -6.75
CA PRO A 156 7.95 -14.84 -6.32
C PRO A 156 8.69 -15.26 -5.04
N ASP A 157 9.97 -14.96 -4.98
CA ASP A 157 10.75 -15.12 -3.77
C ASP A 157 10.34 -14.07 -2.72
N MET A 158 9.99 -14.53 -1.54
CA MET A 158 9.57 -13.69 -0.41
C MET A 158 10.65 -13.53 0.66
N SER A 159 11.86 -14.06 0.45
CA SER A 159 12.97 -13.96 1.41
C SER A 159 13.41 -12.53 1.69
N ALA A 160 13.13 -11.61 0.78
CA ALA A 160 13.41 -10.18 0.89
C ALA A 160 12.20 -9.35 0.42
N ALA A 161 11.02 -9.62 0.99
CA ALA A 161 9.77 -8.95 0.60
C ALA A 161 9.81 -7.43 0.81
N TYR A 162 10.61 -6.97 1.79
CA TYR A 162 10.83 -5.56 2.09
C TYR A 162 12.25 -5.15 1.73
N SER A 163 12.41 -4.02 1.05
CA SER A 163 13.71 -3.50 0.63
C SER A 163 14.55 -3.07 1.83
N LYS A 164 15.70 -3.71 2.00
CA LYS A 164 16.68 -3.30 3.02
C LYS A 164 17.19 -1.88 2.77
N GLU A 165 17.48 -1.53 1.52
CA GLU A 165 17.94 -0.19 1.13
C GLU A 165 16.93 0.90 1.54
N LEU A 166 15.65 0.70 1.24
CA LEU A 166 14.62 1.67 1.63
C LEU A 166 14.45 1.73 3.15
N ALA A 167 14.57 0.61 3.87
CA ALA A 167 14.53 0.60 5.32
C ALA A 167 15.73 1.35 5.93
N ASP A 168 16.93 1.23 5.35
CA ASP A 168 18.11 1.97 5.81
C ASP A 168 17.91 3.48 5.61
N ILE A 169 17.36 3.93 4.46
CA ILE A 169 17.01 5.33 4.23
C ILE A 169 15.99 5.83 5.27
N ILE A 170 14.97 5.04 5.59
CA ILE A 170 13.97 5.42 6.61
C ILE A 170 14.65 5.59 7.98
N ARG A 171 15.61 4.71 8.35
CA ARG A 171 16.36 4.82 9.63
C ARG A 171 17.19 6.10 9.66
N GLU A 172 17.90 6.41 8.58
CA GLU A 172 18.70 7.62 8.48
C GLU A 172 17.85 8.88 8.60
N CYS A 173 16.74 8.94 7.87
CA CYS A 173 15.79 10.06 7.96
C CYS A 173 15.21 10.20 9.37
N ALA A 174 14.78 9.11 9.99
CA ALA A 174 14.25 9.15 11.35
C ALA A 174 15.29 9.61 12.36
N ALA A 175 16.53 9.17 12.22
CA ALA A 175 17.62 9.61 13.08
C ALA A 175 17.92 11.11 12.94
N SER A 176 17.88 11.66 11.71
CA SER A 176 18.07 13.10 11.47
C SER A 176 16.95 13.95 12.06
N GLU A 177 15.73 13.41 12.13
CA GLU A 177 14.58 14.09 12.73
C GLU A 177 14.38 13.78 14.23
N GLY A 178 15.27 13.01 14.84
CA GLY A 178 15.18 12.60 16.25
C GLY A 178 14.00 11.64 16.53
N ILE A 179 13.47 10.98 15.52
CA ILE A 179 12.36 10.04 15.62
C ILE A 179 12.86 8.66 16.01
N LYS A 180 12.35 8.12 17.11
CA LYS A 180 12.66 6.76 17.53
C LYS A 180 11.79 5.76 16.80
N LEU A 181 12.40 4.96 15.93
CA LEU A 181 11.71 3.89 15.22
C LEU A 181 11.67 2.59 16.05
N ARG A 182 10.62 1.83 15.82
CA ARG A 182 10.49 0.40 16.13
C ARG A 182 10.71 -0.42 14.86
N GLU A 183 10.95 -1.70 15.03
CA GLU A 183 11.01 -2.66 13.92
C GLU A 183 10.33 -3.95 14.34
N GLY A 184 9.65 -4.60 13.41
CA GLY A 184 8.94 -5.82 13.76
C GLY A 184 8.30 -6.51 12.55
N THR A 185 7.62 -7.60 12.86
CA THR A 185 6.80 -8.38 11.94
C THR A 185 5.35 -7.90 12.02
N TYR A 186 4.73 -7.69 10.86
CA TYR A 186 3.33 -7.32 10.74
C TYR A 186 2.47 -8.57 10.54
N LEU A 187 1.50 -8.80 11.40
CA LEU A 187 0.54 -9.87 11.23
C LEU A 187 -0.74 -9.31 10.59
N TYR A 188 -1.06 -9.80 9.39
CA TYR A 188 -2.23 -9.37 8.63
C TYR A 188 -3.44 -10.24 8.89
N LEU A 189 -4.56 -9.59 9.23
CA LEU A 189 -5.88 -10.17 9.43
C LEU A 189 -6.91 -9.47 8.55
N THR A 190 -8.07 -10.10 8.36
CA THR A 190 -9.12 -9.55 7.48
C THR A 190 -9.89 -8.39 8.10
N GLY A 191 -9.98 -8.29 9.43
CA GLY A 191 -11.05 -7.52 10.06
C GLY A 191 -12.44 -8.07 9.68
N PRO A 192 -13.56 -7.33 9.87
CA PRO A 192 -13.65 -6.01 10.50
C PRO A 192 -13.62 -6.03 12.01
N SER A 193 -13.78 -7.20 12.66
CA SER A 193 -13.68 -7.31 14.12
C SER A 193 -12.24 -7.16 14.59
N TYR A 194 -12.07 -6.58 15.77
CA TYR A 194 -10.79 -6.66 16.47
C TYR A 194 -10.56 -8.07 17.01
N GLU A 195 -9.29 -8.36 17.30
CA GLU A 195 -8.85 -9.65 17.81
C GLU A 195 -9.34 -9.88 19.24
N THR A 196 -9.69 -11.12 19.54
CA THR A 196 -10.00 -11.54 20.91
C THR A 196 -8.74 -11.57 21.77
N PRO A 197 -8.86 -11.50 23.11
CA PRO A 197 -7.72 -11.65 24.01
C PRO A 197 -6.95 -12.97 23.83
N ALA A 198 -7.63 -14.04 23.40
CA ALA A 198 -7.01 -15.33 23.13
C ALA A 198 -6.16 -15.29 21.84
N GLU A 199 -6.66 -14.67 20.79
CA GLU A 199 -5.92 -14.44 19.54
C GLU A 199 -4.67 -13.58 19.79
N ILE A 200 -4.78 -12.48 20.55
CA ILE A 200 -3.62 -11.64 20.91
C ILE A 200 -2.56 -12.44 21.68
N ARG A 201 -2.95 -13.34 22.60
CA ARG A 201 -1.98 -14.22 23.29
C ARG A 201 -1.30 -15.18 22.32
N ALA A 202 -2.05 -15.76 21.38
CA ALA A 202 -1.48 -16.64 20.36
C ALA A 202 -0.54 -15.90 19.42
N PHE A 203 -0.95 -14.74 18.90
CA PHE A 203 -0.15 -13.94 17.97
C PHE A 203 1.13 -13.38 18.60
N ARG A 204 1.17 -13.24 19.92
CA ARG A 204 2.39 -12.84 20.62
C ARG A 204 3.49 -13.90 20.57
N THR A 205 3.15 -15.15 20.30
CA THR A 205 4.11 -16.26 20.21
C THR A 205 4.64 -16.48 18.78
N LEU A 206 4.04 -15.84 17.81
CA LEU A 206 4.45 -15.87 16.39
C LEU A 206 5.48 -14.79 16.08
#